data_ee9640efd996ecfa0e232ee068b66f30
#
_entry.id   ee9640efd996ecfa0e232ee068b66f30
#
_cell.length_a   1.000
_cell.length_b   1.000
_cell.length_c   1.000
_cell.angle_alpha   90.00
_cell.angle_beta   90.00
_cell.angle_gamma   90.00
#
_symmetry.space_group_name_H-M   'P 1'
#
loop_
_entity.id
_entity.type
_entity.pdbx_description
1 polymer ?
#
loop_
_entity_poly.entity_id
_entity_poly.type
_entity_poly.pdbx_seq_one_letter_code
_entity_poly.pdbx_strand_id
1 'polypeptide(L)'
;LVIGEGACTLVLEELEHARARGARIHAELVGFATNCDATHITQPNSKTMRICMEEALRTAGLAPSDIGYLSAHGTATSRGDCAESNATASLFGNRTPVSSLKSFFGHTLGACGSIEAWLAIEMMREGWFSPTINLTDIDPECGELDYITGTERRIDTEFVQSNNFAFGGINTSLIFKRM
;
A
#
# COMPACT_ATOMS: atom_id res chain seq x y z
N LEU A 1 -15.01 1.71 -9.34
CA LEU A 1 -14.71 0.42 -8.72
C LEU A 1 -15.12 -0.72 -9.64
N VAL A 2 -14.21 -1.65 -9.91
CA VAL A 2 -14.48 -2.91 -10.63
C VAL A 2 -14.20 -4.05 -9.66
N ILE A 3 -15.12 -4.99 -9.52
CA ILE A 3 -14.93 -6.17 -8.66
C ILE A 3 -14.05 -7.17 -9.40
N GLY A 4 -13.03 -7.66 -8.71
CA GLY A 4 -12.18 -8.77 -9.13
C GLY A 4 -12.38 -9.98 -8.23
N GLU A 5 -11.74 -11.09 -8.59
CA GLU A 5 -11.68 -12.29 -7.75
C GLU A 5 -10.23 -12.73 -7.55
N GLY A 6 -9.95 -13.35 -6.43
CA GLY A 6 -8.63 -13.84 -6.11
C GLY A 6 -8.53 -14.38 -4.71
N ALA A 7 -7.43 -15.08 -4.45
CA ALA A 7 -7.06 -15.58 -3.13
C ALA A 7 -5.56 -15.51 -2.96
N CYS A 8 -5.11 -15.24 -1.75
CA CYS A 8 -3.70 -15.25 -1.40
C CYS A 8 -3.54 -15.74 0.03
N THR A 9 -2.51 -16.53 0.28
CA THR A 9 -2.11 -16.97 1.62
C THR A 9 -0.67 -16.58 1.87
N LEU A 10 -0.44 -15.81 2.92
CA LEU A 10 0.89 -15.45 3.40
C LEU A 10 1.22 -16.30 4.63
N VAL A 11 2.37 -16.95 4.63
CA VAL A 11 2.88 -17.68 5.80
C VAL A 11 3.80 -16.76 6.57
N LEU A 12 3.40 -16.41 7.79
CA LEU A 12 4.18 -15.58 8.70
C LEU A 12 4.88 -16.45 9.73
N GLU A 13 6.16 -16.21 9.94
CA GLU A 13 6.97 -16.87 10.96
C GLU A 13 7.79 -15.82 11.72
N GLU A 14 8.13 -16.16 12.95
CA GLU A 14 9.12 -15.39 13.69
C GLU A 14 10.49 -15.49 12.98
N LEU A 15 11.20 -14.35 12.88
CA LEU A 15 12.36 -14.21 12.00
C LEU A 15 13.49 -15.19 12.36
N GLU A 16 13.83 -15.32 13.64
CA GLU A 16 14.93 -16.20 14.07
C GLU A 16 14.55 -17.68 13.93
N HIS A 17 13.27 -18.02 14.10
CA HIS A 17 12.79 -19.37 13.82
C HIS A 17 12.94 -19.71 12.33
N ALA A 18 12.52 -18.80 11.44
CA ALA A 18 12.66 -18.98 9.99
C ALA A 18 14.14 -19.13 9.57
N ARG A 19 15.04 -18.31 10.12
CA ARG A 19 16.48 -18.38 9.90
C ARG A 19 17.07 -19.70 10.39
N ALA A 20 16.71 -20.13 11.60
CA ALA A 20 17.25 -21.35 12.22
C ALA A 20 16.93 -22.62 11.42
N ARG A 21 15.77 -22.67 10.76
CA ARG A 21 15.40 -23.81 9.90
C ARG A 21 15.81 -23.65 8.43
N GLY A 22 16.52 -22.58 8.07
CA GLY A 22 16.98 -22.32 6.70
C GLY A 22 15.85 -21.98 5.72
N ALA A 23 14.76 -21.33 6.20
CA ALA A 23 13.66 -20.94 5.35
C ALA A 23 14.10 -19.90 4.33
N ARG A 24 13.47 -19.92 3.14
CA ARG A 24 13.53 -18.79 2.21
C ARG A 24 12.64 -17.68 2.76
N ILE A 25 13.25 -16.58 3.17
CA ILE A 25 12.54 -15.40 3.65
C ILE A 25 12.37 -14.45 2.48
N HIS A 26 11.13 -14.07 2.17
CA HIS A 26 10.81 -13.18 1.04
C HIS A 26 10.90 -11.71 1.42
N ALA A 27 10.46 -11.37 2.60
CA ALA A 27 10.55 -10.04 3.20
C ALA A 27 10.36 -10.15 4.71
N GLU A 28 10.70 -9.10 5.44
CA GLU A 28 10.37 -8.93 6.85
C GLU A 28 9.22 -7.92 6.99
N LEU A 29 8.18 -8.27 7.75
CA LEU A 29 7.14 -7.31 8.13
C LEU A 29 7.64 -6.52 9.34
N VAL A 30 8.11 -5.30 9.09
CA VAL A 30 8.77 -4.44 10.10
C VAL A 30 7.85 -3.43 10.75
N GLY A 31 6.73 -3.10 10.09
CA GLY A 31 5.77 -2.13 10.61
C GLY A 31 4.34 -2.47 10.25
N PHE A 32 3.42 -2.18 11.16
CA PHE A 32 2.00 -2.35 10.90
C PHE A 32 1.17 -1.41 11.77
N ALA A 33 0.01 -1.04 11.26
CA ALA A 33 -1.00 -0.31 12.02
C ALA A 33 -2.40 -0.63 11.54
N THR A 34 -3.37 -0.45 12.43
CA THR A 34 -4.78 -0.47 12.09
C THR A 34 -5.53 0.53 12.96
N ASN A 35 -6.51 1.20 12.38
CA ASN A 35 -7.45 2.06 13.10
C ASN A 35 -8.82 2.03 12.43
N CYS A 36 -9.76 2.82 12.92
CA CYS A 36 -11.09 2.93 12.34
C CYS A 36 -11.54 4.39 12.31
N ASP A 37 -12.16 4.81 11.20
CA ASP A 37 -12.73 6.15 11.03
C ASP A 37 -13.89 6.43 12.00
N ALA A 38 -14.65 5.40 12.35
CA ALA A 38 -15.82 5.46 13.23
C ALA A 38 -16.89 6.48 12.81
N THR A 39 -16.98 6.79 11.51
CA THR A 39 -17.89 7.83 11.00
C THR A 39 -18.97 7.25 10.07
N HIS A 40 -18.62 6.82 8.88
CA HIS A 40 -19.58 6.38 7.87
C HIS A 40 -19.03 5.18 7.07
N ILE A 41 -19.91 4.27 6.67
CA ILE A 41 -19.53 3.02 6.01
C ILE A 41 -18.80 3.23 4.67
N THR A 42 -19.13 4.29 3.94
CA THR A 42 -18.58 4.57 2.60
C THR A 42 -17.99 5.97 2.44
N GLN A 43 -17.79 6.70 3.53
CA GLN A 43 -17.15 8.02 3.51
C GLN A 43 -15.82 7.93 4.25
N PRO A 44 -14.73 7.66 3.53
CA PRO A 44 -13.41 7.52 4.14
C PRO A 44 -12.89 8.85 4.67
N ASN A 45 -12.05 8.78 5.69
CA ASN A 45 -11.48 9.94 6.37
C ASN A 45 -9.98 10.02 6.15
N SER A 46 -9.54 10.99 5.37
CA SER A 46 -8.13 11.24 5.05
C SER A 46 -7.25 11.37 6.31
N LYS A 47 -7.75 11.99 7.38
CA LYS A 47 -6.98 12.18 8.62
C LYS A 47 -6.67 10.85 9.31
N THR A 48 -7.65 9.95 9.43
CA THR A 48 -7.45 8.65 10.08
C THR A 48 -6.62 7.70 9.21
N MET A 49 -6.74 7.77 7.87
CA MET A 49 -5.84 7.09 6.94
C MET A 49 -4.38 7.54 7.16
N ARG A 50 -4.14 8.86 7.22
CA ARG A 50 -2.81 9.41 7.49
C ARG A 50 -2.25 8.91 8.83
N ILE A 51 -3.06 8.95 9.91
CA ILE A 51 -2.64 8.46 11.23
C ILE A 51 -2.27 6.96 11.15
N CYS A 52 -3.02 6.15 10.40
CA CYS A 52 -2.72 4.73 10.25
C CYS A 52 -1.35 4.52 9.55
N MET A 53 -1.09 5.23 8.46
CA MET A 53 0.20 5.17 7.77
C MET A 53 1.37 5.64 8.65
N GLU A 54 1.18 6.75 9.36
CA GLU A 54 2.18 7.33 10.28
C GLU A 54 2.50 6.37 11.45
N GLU A 55 1.48 5.70 11.98
CA GLU A 55 1.64 4.73 13.06
C GLU A 55 2.40 3.47 12.59
N ALA A 56 2.16 3.01 11.36
CA ALA A 56 2.95 1.93 10.77
C ALA A 56 4.43 2.30 10.64
N LEU A 57 4.75 3.52 10.22
CA LEU A 57 6.12 4.04 10.21
C LEU A 57 6.73 4.08 11.60
N ARG A 58 5.98 4.57 12.59
CA ARG A 58 6.42 4.64 13.98
C ARG A 58 6.74 3.24 14.54
N THR A 59 5.92 2.24 14.25
CA THR A 59 6.17 0.86 14.72
C THR A 59 7.41 0.26 14.06
N ALA A 60 7.71 0.64 12.81
CA ALA A 60 8.92 0.25 12.10
C ALA A 60 10.18 1.03 12.51
N GLY A 61 10.03 2.16 13.21
CA GLY A 61 11.14 3.08 13.50
C GLY A 61 11.66 3.82 12.27
N LEU A 62 10.79 4.05 11.27
CA LEU A 62 11.13 4.64 9.97
C LEU A 62 10.55 6.04 9.80
N ALA A 63 11.23 6.86 9.00
CA ALA A 63 10.69 8.12 8.49
C ALA A 63 9.96 7.90 7.15
N PRO A 64 9.04 8.80 6.75
CA PRO A 64 8.40 8.72 5.44
C PRO A 64 9.39 8.66 4.26
N SER A 65 10.55 9.29 4.39
CA SER A 65 11.62 9.28 3.38
C SER A 65 12.30 7.94 3.16
N ASP A 66 12.14 6.99 4.08
CA ASP A 66 12.75 5.65 3.97
C ASP A 66 11.92 4.73 3.08
N ILE A 67 10.64 5.08 2.83
CA ILE A 67 9.74 4.32 1.98
C ILE A 67 9.98 4.68 0.51
N GLY A 68 10.43 3.72 -0.28
CA GLY A 68 10.68 3.93 -1.70
C GLY A 68 9.50 3.63 -2.62
N TYR A 69 8.42 3.01 -2.12
CA TYR A 69 7.22 2.73 -2.89
C TYR A 69 6.00 2.55 -1.99
N LEU A 70 4.87 3.05 -2.46
CA LEU A 70 3.56 2.90 -1.83
C LEU A 70 2.61 2.09 -2.72
N SER A 71 2.11 0.97 -2.21
CA SER A 71 0.98 0.26 -2.81
C SER A 71 -0.30 0.86 -2.26
N ALA A 72 -0.99 1.65 -3.09
CA ALA A 72 -2.22 2.31 -2.72
C ALA A 72 -3.41 1.35 -2.72
N HIS A 73 -4.37 1.60 -1.84
CA HIS A 73 -5.67 0.92 -1.91
C HIS A 73 -6.39 1.24 -3.23
N GLY A 74 -6.46 2.52 -3.63
CA GLY A 74 -6.82 3.00 -4.96
C GLY A 74 -7.96 2.23 -5.64
N THR A 75 -9.20 2.49 -5.25
CA THR A 75 -10.37 1.70 -5.67
C THR A 75 -11.09 2.24 -6.91
N ALA A 76 -10.58 3.30 -7.52
CA ALA A 76 -11.26 4.06 -8.58
C ALA A 76 -12.64 4.55 -8.13
N THR A 77 -12.71 5.11 -6.93
CA THR A 77 -13.87 5.81 -6.41
C THR A 77 -13.47 7.24 -6.05
N SER A 78 -14.19 8.24 -6.52
CA SER A 78 -13.84 9.66 -6.34
C SER A 78 -13.54 9.97 -4.86
N ARG A 79 -14.42 9.62 -3.92
CA ARG A 79 -14.21 9.89 -2.49
C ARG A 79 -13.04 9.11 -1.90
N GLY A 80 -12.89 7.84 -2.29
CA GLY A 80 -11.82 6.97 -1.78
C GLY A 80 -10.46 7.47 -2.23
N ASP A 81 -10.30 7.68 -3.53
CA ASP A 81 -9.03 8.06 -4.12
C ASP A 81 -8.60 9.48 -3.68
N CYS A 82 -9.55 10.43 -3.60
CA CYS A 82 -9.25 11.77 -3.06
C CYS A 82 -8.83 11.71 -1.58
N ALA A 83 -9.54 10.94 -0.75
CA ALA A 83 -9.20 10.85 0.68
C ALA A 83 -7.82 10.21 0.88
N GLU A 84 -7.54 9.10 0.18
CA GLU A 84 -6.26 8.38 0.27
C GLU A 84 -5.10 9.20 -0.28
N SER A 85 -5.24 9.77 -1.48
CA SER A 85 -4.17 10.56 -2.11
C SER A 85 -3.82 11.80 -1.30
N ASN A 86 -4.80 12.49 -0.74
CA ASN A 86 -4.58 13.63 0.16
C ASN A 86 -3.91 13.21 1.48
N ALA A 87 -4.31 12.07 2.06
CA ALA A 87 -3.64 11.52 3.24
C ALA A 87 -2.18 11.19 2.94
N THR A 88 -1.92 10.54 1.81
CA THR A 88 -0.58 10.15 1.35
C THR A 88 0.28 11.38 1.08
N ALA A 89 -0.22 12.37 0.33
CA ALA A 89 0.51 13.60 0.04
C ALA A 89 0.87 14.38 1.32
N SER A 90 -0.03 14.40 2.30
CA SER A 90 0.21 15.11 3.58
C SER A 90 1.30 14.45 4.43
N LEU A 91 1.61 13.17 4.23
CA LEU A 91 2.61 12.43 4.99
C LEU A 91 3.94 12.26 4.23
N PHE A 92 3.86 11.88 2.95
CA PHE A 92 5.03 11.54 2.13
C PHE A 92 5.44 12.67 1.16
N GLY A 93 4.60 13.70 1.00
CA GLY A 93 4.79 14.68 -0.06
C GLY A 93 4.56 14.05 -1.44
N ASN A 94 5.26 14.55 -2.46
CA ASN A 94 5.14 14.11 -3.85
C ASN A 94 6.38 13.38 -4.39
N ARG A 95 7.19 12.77 -3.52
CA ARG A 95 8.46 12.14 -3.93
C ARG A 95 8.43 10.62 -3.90
N THR A 96 7.54 10.03 -3.10
CA THR A 96 7.46 8.57 -2.99
C THR A 96 6.58 8.04 -4.10
N PRO A 97 7.12 7.17 -4.98
CA PRO A 97 6.36 6.55 -6.05
C PRO A 97 5.16 5.76 -5.53
N VAL A 98 4.03 5.90 -6.20
CA VAL A 98 2.77 5.24 -5.81
C VAL A 98 2.03 4.66 -7.00
N SER A 99 1.46 3.48 -6.83
CA SER A 99 0.51 2.91 -7.79
C SER A 99 -0.54 2.04 -7.11
N SER A 100 -1.66 1.80 -7.81
CA SER A 100 -2.69 0.84 -7.39
C SER A 100 -2.71 -0.35 -8.34
N LEU A 101 -2.47 -1.52 -7.77
CA LEU A 101 -2.49 -2.79 -8.51
C LEU A 101 -3.90 -3.24 -8.88
N LYS A 102 -4.94 -2.66 -8.26
CA LYS A 102 -6.34 -2.91 -8.62
C LYS A 102 -6.68 -2.51 -10.04
N SER A 103 -5.86 -1.66 -10.66
CA SER A 103 -6.00 -1.34 -12.08
C SER A 103 -5.82 -2.55 -13.00
N PHE A 104 -5.12 -3.61 -12.57
CA PHE A 104 -4.90 -4.84 -13.34
C PHE A 104 -5.97 -5.91 -13.11
N PHE A 105 -6.38 -6.12 -11.84
CA PHE A 105 -7.22 -7.27 -11.48
C PHE A 105 -8.53 -6.90 -10.76
N GLY A 106 -8.81 -5.61 -10.62
CA GLY A 106 -9.98 -5.12 -9.91
C GLY A 106 -9.83 -5.22 -8.39
N HIS A 107 -10.92 -4.99 -7.69
CA HIS A 107 -10.96 -5.06 -6.23
C HIS A 107 -11.41 -6.46 -5.78
N THR A 108 -10.48 -7.25 -5.27
CA THR A 108 -10.72 -8.63 -4.81
C THR A 108 -11.28 -8.70 -3.39
N LEU A 109 -11.81 -7.58 -2.86
CA LEU A 109 -12.45 -7.47 -1.55
C LEU A 109 -11.54 -7.97 -0.42
N GLY A 110 -11.97 -8.99 0.32
CA GLY A 110 -11.20 -9.52 1.46
C GLY A 110 -9.81 -10.07 1.11
N ALA A 111 -9.54 -10.41 -0.15
CA ALA A 111 -8.23 -10.90 -0.58
C ALA A 111 -7.26 -9.80 -1.02
N CYS A 112 -7.74 -8.55 -1.24
CA CYS A 112 -6.92 -7.52 -1.88
C CYS A 112 -5.64 -7.20 -1.07
N GLY A 113 -5.74 -7.07 0.25
CA GLY A 113 -4.58 -6.73 1.08
C GLY A 113 -3.46 -7.77 1.03
N SER A 114 -3.80 -9.06 1.01
CA SER A 114 -2.79 -10.12 0.92
C SER A 114 -2.19 -10.24 -0.49
N ILE A 115 -2.98 -10.06 -1.54
CA ILE A 115 -2.50 -10.06 -2.93
C ILE A 115 -1.57 -8.87 -3.17
N GLU A 116 -1.98 -7.68 -2.75
CA GLU A 116 -1.19 -6.44 -2.90
C GLU A 116 0.11 -6.49 -2.10
N ALA A 117 0.07 -7.01 -0.88
CA ALA A 117 1.26 -7.25 -0.07
C ALA A 117 2.24 -8.20 -0.74
N TRP A 118 1.75 -9.35 -1.24
CA TRP A 118 2.59 -10.30 -1.99
C TRP A 118 3.22 -9.65 -3.22
N LEU A 119 2.42 -8.96 -4.03
CA LEU A 119 2.93 -8.31 -5.25
C LEU A 119 3.90 -7.17 -4.93
N ALA A 120 3.66 -6.39 -3.87
CA ALA A 120 4.61 -5.36 -3.44
C ALA A 120 5.97 -5.96 -3.02
N ILE A 121 5.96 -7.11 -2.33
CA ILE A 121 7.18 -7.84 -1.98
C ILE A 121 7.90 -8.34 -3.24
N GLU A 122 7.18 -8.94 -4.20
CA GLU A 122 7.80 -9.42 -5.44
C GLU A 122 8.35 -8.26 -6.28
N MET A 123 7.62 -7.16 -6.42
CA MET A 123 8.10 -5.96 -7.12
C MET A 123 9.36 -5.37 -6.46
N MET A 124 9.40 -5.33 -5.12
CA MET A 124 10.58 -4.88 -4.38
C MET A 124 11.79 -5.79 -4.62
N ARG A 125 11.60 -7.10 -4.68
CA ARG A 125 12.66 -8.08 -4.95
C ARG A 125 13.23 -7.96 -6.37
N GLU A 126 12.36 -7.76 -7.35
CA GLU A 126 12.74 -7.64 -8.76
C GLU A 126 13.21 -6.22 -9.14
N GLY A 127 12.94 -5.22 -8.29
CA GLY A 127 13.27 -3.82 -8.54
C GLY A 127 12.42 -3.16 -9.64
N TRP A 128 11.25 -3.73 -9.95
CA TRP A 128 10.31 -3.22 -10.94
C TRP A 128 8.94 -3.02 -10.31
N PHE A 129 8.39 -1.83 -10.47
CA PHE A 129 7.10 -1.48 -9.91
C PHE A 129 6.10 -1.15 -11.02
N SER A 130 4.97 -1.85 -10.99
CA SER A 130 3.91 -1.72 -11.97
C SER A 130 3.21 -0.36 -11.88
N PRO A 131 2.77 0.21 -13.02
CA PRO A 131 1.99 1.44 -13.02
C PRO A 131 0.55 1.20 -12.57
N THR A 132 -0.16 2.27 -12.27
CA THR A 132 -1.61 2.28 -12.32
C THR A 132 -2.02 2.40 -13.79
N ILE A 133 -2.47 1.30 -14.40
CA ILE A 133 -2.96 1.35 -15.79
C ILE A 133 -4.30 2.08 -15.87
N ASN A 134 -4.59 2.66 -17.03
CA ASN A 134 -5.80 3.47 -17.31
C ASN A 134 -5.88 4.80 -16.52
N LEU A 135 -4.82 5.19 -15.81
CA LEU A 135 -4.74 6.52 -15.19
C LEU A 135 -4.11 7.50 -16.20
N THR A 136 -4.95 8.23 -16.92
CA THR A 136 -4.54 9.21 -17.92
C THR A 136 -4.62 10.64 -17.39
N ASP A 137 -5.65 10.92 -16.58
CA ASP A 137 -5.92 12.24 -16.04
C ASP A 137 -6.05 12.16 -14.51
N ILE A 138 -5.30 12.97 -13.82
CA ILE A 138 -5.35 13.06 -12.36
C ILE A 138 -6.41 14.07 -11.97
N ASP A 139 -7.35 13.64 -11.12
CA ASP A 139 -8.38 14.52 -10.57
C ASP A 139 -7.71 15.64 -9.74
N PRO A 140 -8.00 16.92 -10.02
CA PRO A 140 -7.39 18.04 -9.29
C PRO A 140 -7.77 18.11 -7.81
N GLU A 141 -8.79 17.39 -7.36
CA GLU A 141 -9.14 17.25 -5.94
C GLU A 141 -8.25 16.22 -5.22
N CYS A 142 -7.54 15.37 -5.96
CA CYS A 142 -6.61 14.39 -5.42
C CYS A 142 -5.27 15.01 -5.03
N GLY A 143 -4.57 14.37 -4.09
CA GLY A 143 -3.24 14.79 -3.66
C GLY A 143 -2.22 14.70 -4.79
N GLU A 144 -1.31 15.67 -4.84
CA GLU A 144 -0.18 15.66 -5.77
C GLU A 144 0.85 14.62 -5.32
N LEU A 145 0.96 13.53 -6.08
CA LEU A 145 1.83 12.40 -5.79
C LEU A 145 2.68 12.03 -7.01
N ASP A 146 3.76 11.28 -6.78
CA ASP A 146 4.54 10.66 -7.86
C ASP A 146 3.86 9.37 -8.35
N TYR A 147 2.76 9.54 -9.08
CA TYR A 147 2.01 8.41 -9.65
C TYR A 147 2.82 7.68 -10.72
N ILE A 148 3.00 6.37 -10.54
CA ILE A 148 3.57 5.54 -11.62
C ILE A 148 2.45 5.29 -12.64
N THR A 149 2.58 5.86 -13.84
CA THR A 149 1.63 5.74 -14.95
C THR A 149 2.33 5.29 -16.22
N GLY A 150 1.56 4.78 -17.18
CA GLY A 150 2.07 4.37 -18.49
C GLY A 150 2.86 3.07 -18.45
N THR A 151 4.12 3.11 -18.05
CA THR A 151 5.02 1.95 -17.99
C THR A 151 5.49 1.68 -16.57
N GLU A 152 6.01 0.48 -16.33
CA GLU A 152 6.68 0.13 -15.09
C GLU A 152 7.88 1.02 -14.83
N ARG A 153 8.25 1.16 -13.56
CA ARG A 153 9.40 1.95 -13.11
C ARG A 153 10.40 1.09 -12.35
N ARG A 154 11.69 1.29 -12.64
CA ARG A 154 12.76 0.74 -11.82
C ARG A 154 12.95 1.57 -10.57
N ILE A 155 12.89 0.90 -9.41
CA ILE A 155 13.13 1.52 -8.11
C ILE A 155 13.95 0.52 -7.27
N ASP A 156 15.10 0.96 -6.80
CA ASP A 156 15.87 0.22 -5.80
C ASP A 156 15.49 0.75 -4.42
N THR A 157 14.80 -0.08 -3.65
CA THR A 157 14.34 0.31 -2.30
C THR A 157 14.47 -0.83 -1.32
N GLU A 158 14.73 -0.48 -0.09
CA GLU A 158 14.75 -1.42 1.04
C GLU A 158 13.36 -1.60 1.67
N PHE A 159 12.50 -0.57 1.60
CA PHE A 159 11.20 -0.57 2.27
C PHE A 159 10.06 -0.21 1.31
N VAL A 160 8.97 -0.96 1.41
CA VAL A 160 7.71 -0.67 0.73
C VAL A 160 6.57 -0.67 1.75
N GLN A 161 5.58 0.19 1.52
CA GLN A 161 4.39 0.28 2.36
C GLN A 161 3.14 -0.04 1.56
N SER A 162 2.28 -0.92 2.09
CA SER A 162 1.02 -1.35 1.48
C SER A 162 -0.15 -0.92 2.34
N ASN A 163 -1.11 -0.23 1.75
CA ASN A 163 -2.24 0.38 2.44
C ASN A 163 -3.57 -0.23 1.99
N ASN A 164 -4.49 -0.46 2.93
CA ASN A 164 -5.86 -0.84 2.62
C ASN A 164 -6.84 -0.08 3.51
N PHE A 165 -7.87 0.48 2.87
CA PHE A 165 -8.89 1.34 3.50
C PHE A 165 -10.28 0.80 3.17
N ALA A 166 -10.81 0.00 4.09
CA ALA A 166 -12.00 -0.81 3.84
C ALA A 166 -13.31 -0.06 4.14
N PHE A 167 -14.40 -0.60 3.61
CA PHE A 167 -15.74 -0.21 4.03
C PHE A 167 -15.89 -0.32 5.55
N GLY A 168 -16.66 0.60 6.14
CA GLY A 168 -16.77 0.73 7.59
C GLY A 168 -15.66 1.56 8.22
N GLY A 169 -14.72 2.06 7.39
CA GLY A 169 -13.64 2.94 7.82
C GLY A 169 -12.50 2.20 8.52
N ILE A 170 -12.33 0.91 8.29
CA ILE A 170 -11.19 0.15 8.81
C ILE A 170 -10.00 0.43 7.93
N ASN A 171 -8.96 1.02 8.51
CA ASN A 171 -7.70 1.36 7.85
C ASN A 171 -6.61 0.41 8.32
N THR A 172 -5.78 -0.05 7.38
CA THR A 172 -4.62 -0.88 7.65
C THR A 172 -3.42 -0.43 6.82
N SER A 173 -2.24 -0.53 7.40
CA SER A 173 -0.99 -0.22 6.72
C SER A 173 0.09 -1.19 7.18
N LEU A 174 0.85 -1.74 6.21
CA LEU A 174 1.91 -2.71 6.42
C LEU A 174 3.20 -2.20 5.79
N ILE A 175 4.34 -2.40 6.45
CA ILE A 175 5.66 -2.05 5.91
C ILE A 175 6.51 -3.31 5.83
N PHE A 176 7.02 -3.57 4.62
CA PHE A 176 7.89 -4.70 4.33
C PHE A 176 9.31 -4.22 4.04
N LYS A 177 10.27 -4.96 4.60
CA LYS A 177 11.70 -4.78 4.37
C LYS A 177 12.21 -5.88 3.46
N ARG A 178 13.06 -5.52 2.50
CA ARG A 178 13.76 -6.46 1.62
C ARG A 178 14.78 -7.30 2.43
N MET A 179 14.82 -8.60 2.16
CA MET A 179 15.77 -9.55 2.76
C MET A 179 16.90 -9.89 1.80
#